data_91265dcc62777609b8f021b70102e7d8
#
_entry.id   91265dcc62777609b8f021b70102e7d8
#
_cell.length_a   1.000
_cell.length_b   1.000
_cell.length_c   1.000
_cell.angle_alpha   90.00
_cell.angle_beta   90.00
_cell.angle_gamma   90.00
#
_symmetry.space_group_name_H-M   'P 1'
#
loop_
_entity.id
_entity.type
_entity.pdbx_description
1 polymer ?
#
loop_
_entity_poly.entity_id
_entity_poly.type
_entity_poly.pdbx_seq_one_letter_code
_entity_poly.pdbx_strand_id
1 'polypeptide(L)'
;MKIMHHMTRADFEKAHDNIVVLPVGSTEQHGPHLPLGVDSYIARGISEILSERTGAIVAPTLTYGYKSKPLSGGGPLFKGTIDLNGKTLINLVY
;
A
#
# COMPACT_ATOMS: atom_id res chain seq x y z
N MET A 1 -8.59 -3.70 15.30
CA MET A 1 -8.30 -2.88 14.11
C MET A 1 -9.41 -3.03 13.05
N LYS A 2 -9.57 -2.03 12.23
CA LYS A 2 -10.63 -1.99 11.22
C LYS A 2 -10.05 -2.11 9.83
N ILE A 3 -10.12 -3.31 9.26
CA ILE A 3 -9.59 -3.61 7.91
C ILE A 3 -10.75 -3.58 6.92
N MET A 4 -10.70 -2.66 5.96
CA MET A 4 -11.81 -2.45 5.01
C MET A 4 -12.17 -3.73 4.26
N HIS A 5 -11.20 -4.53 3.83
CA HIS A 5 -11.45 -5.80 3.14
C HIS A 5 -12.27 -6.81 3.95
N HIS A 6 -12.28 -6.68 5.28
CA HIS A 6 -13.03 -7.57 6.15
C HIS A 6 -14.40 -7.00 6.52
N MET A 7 -14.70 -5.77 6.11
CA MET A 7 -15.95 -5.10 6.46
C MET A 7 -17.04 -5.39 5.43
N THR A 8 -18.25 -5.54 5.92
CA THR A 8 -19.43 -5.54 5.07
C THR A 8 -19.83 -4.10 4.76
N ARG A 9 -20.77 -3.91 3.82
CA ARG A 9 -21.33 -2.59 3.56
C ARG A 9 -21.96 -2.00 4.82
N ALA A 10 -22.70 -2.80 5.58
CA ALA A 10 -23.33 -2.35 6.81
C ALA A 10 -22.32 -1.91 7.86
N ASP A 11 -21.21 -2.65 8.00
CA ASP A 11 -20.13 -2.25 8.91
C ASP A 11 -19.53 -0.91 8.51
N PHE A 12 -19.29 -0.72 7.23
CA PHE A 12 -18.70 0.51 6.71
C PHE A 12 -19.65 1.70 6.90
N GLU A 13 -20.95 1.52 6.66
CA GLU A 13 -21.94 2.57 6.87
C GLU A 13 -21.98 3.06 8.33
N LYS A 14 -21.82 2.14 9.29
CA LYS A 14 -21.74 2.50 10.71
C LYS A 14 -20.47 3.26 11.06
N ALA A 15 -19.42 3.13 10.27
CA ALA A 15 -18.11 3.72 10.51
C ALA A 15 -17.79 4.88 9.56
N HIS A 16 -18.79 5.43 8.86
CA HIS A 16 -18.57 6.43 7.79
C HIS A 16 -17.91 7.71 8.26
N ASP A 17 -17.99 8.04 9.54
CA ASP A 17 -17.33 9.22 10.10
C ASP A 17 -15.87 8.97 10.48
N ASN A 18 -15.39 7.75 10.34
CA ASN A 18 -14.03 7.41 10.68
C ASN A 18 -13.05 7.89 9.61
N ILE A 19 -11.82 8.17 10.06
CA ILE A 19 -10.71 8.42 9.13
C ILE A 19 -10.37 7.13 8.41
N VAL A 20 -10.11 7.22 7.11
CA VAL A 20 -9.62 6.11 6.30
C VAL A 20 -8.15 6.34 6.00
N VAL A 21 -7.32 5.34 6.30
CA VAL A 21 -5.88 5.36 6.00
C VAL A 21 -5.63 4.48 4.78
N LEU A 22 -4.97 5.03 3.77
CA LEU A 22 -4.58 4.31 2.58
C LEU A 22 -3.10 3.94 2.68
N PRO A 23 -2.75 2.66 2.92
CA PRO A 23 -1.35 2.24 2.88
C PRO A 23 -0.84 2.28 1.44
N VAL A 24 0.29 2.93 1.23
CA VAL A 24 0.92 3.02 -0.10
C VAL A 24 2.29 2.38 -0.01
N GLY A 25 2.48 1.33 -0.77
CA GLY A 25 3.75 0.62 -0.86
C GLY A 25 4.22 0.50 -2.30
N SER A 26 4.97 -0.55 -2.57
CA SER A 26 5.41 -0.90 -3.91
C SER A 26 5.75 -2.39 -3.96
N THR A 27 5.97 -2.90 -5.15
CA THR A 27 6.47 -4.25 -5.38
C THR A 27 7.78 -4.10 -6.16
N GLU A 28 8.91 -4.18 -5.46
CA GLU A 28 10.22 -3.99 -6.07
C GLU A 28 11.31 -4.78 -5.36
N GLN A 29 12.42 -4.98 -6.05
CA GLN A 29 13.55 -5.70 -5.48
C GLN A 29 14.14 -4.93 -4.28
N HIS A 30 14.56 -5.69 -3.27
CA HIS A 30 15.21 -5.18 -2.05
C HIS A 30 16.44 -6.02 -1.70
N GLY A 31 17.23 -6.35 -2.71
CA GLY A 31 18.40 -7.21 -2.54
C GLY A 31 18.05 -8.71 -2.47
N PRO A 32 19.05 -9.57 -2.24
CA PRO A 32 18.85 -11.00 -2.35
C PRO A 32 18.11 -11.65 -1.17
N HIS A 33 17.90 -10.93 -0.08
CA HIS A 33 17.39 -11.53 1.18
C HIS A 33 16.06 -10.92 1.65
N LEU A 34 15.61 -9.81 1.11
CA LEU A 34 14.35 -9.19 1.51
C LEU A 34 13.26 -9.47 0.47
N PRO A 35 12.00 -9.60 0.91
CA PRO A 35 10.91 -9.85 -0.01
C PRO A 35 10.59 -8.64 -0.90
N LEU A 36 9.96 -8.89 -2.04
CA LEU A 36 9.55 -7.84 -2.98
C LEU A 36 8.49 -6.90 -2.40
N GLY A 37 7.76 -7.35 -1.40
CA GLY A 37 6.66 -6.60 -0.78
C GLY A 37 7.04 -5.82 0.47
N VAL A 38 8.33 -5.58 0.74
CA VAL A 38 8.79 -4.89 1.95
C VAL A 38 8.04 -3.59 2.20
N ASP A 39 7.95 -2.72 1.18
CA ASP A 39 7.32 -1.41 1.34
C ASP A 39 5.83 -1.53 1.68
N SER A 40 5.14 -2.47 1.04
CA SER A 40 3.72 -2.72 1.30
C SER A 40 3.50 -3.31 2.70
N TYR A 41 4.35 -4.21 3.14
CA TYR A 41 4.26 -4.77 4.50
C TYR A 41 4.46 -3.70 5.56
N ILE A 42 5.43 -2.81 5.37
CA ILE A 42 5.69 -1.72 6.32
C ILE A 42 4.51 -0.75 6.36
N ALA A 43 4.04 -0.30 5.20
CA ALA A 43 2.92 0.63 5.11
C ALA A 43 1.66 0.05 5.75
N ARG A 44 1.36 -1.21 5.46
CA ARG A 44 0.21 -1.90 6.04
C ARG A 44 0.35 -2.09 7.54
N GLY A 45 1.51 -2.55 8.01
CA GLY A 45 1.74 -2.80 9.43
C GLY A 45 1.58 -1.53 10.28
N ILE A 46 2.12 -0.41 9.82
CA ILE A 46 1.95 0.88 10.50
C ILE A 46 0.48 1.30 10.49
N SER A 47 -0.21 1.12 9.37
CA SER A 47 -1.63 1.47 9.27
C SER A 47 -2.50 0.63 10.21
N GLU A 48 -2.19 -0.65 10.39
CA GLU A 48 -2.89 -1.52 11.33
C GLU A 48 -2.70 -1.09 12.78
N ILE A 49 -1.47 -0.71 13.15
CA ILE A 49 -1.18 -0.17 14.48
C ILE A 49 -1.96 1.13 14.71
N LEU A 50 -1.98 2.01 13.72
CA LEU A 50 -2.74 3.24 13.79
C LEU A 50 -4.24 2.97 13.97
N SER A 51 -4.77 2.00 13.24
CA SER A 51 -6.18 1.59 13.38
C SER A 51 -6.51 1.10 14.79
N GLU A 52 -5.64 0.30 15.39
CA GLU A 52 -5.84 -0.16 16.78
C GLU A 52 -5.91 0.99 17.77
N ARG A 53 -5.11 2.02 17.56
CA ARG A 53 -5.01 3.14 18.49
C ARG A 53 -6.05 4.23 18.27
N THR A 54 -6.54 4.41 17.05
CA THR A 54 -7.41 5.54 16.70
C THR A 54 -8.78 5.13 16.19
N GLY A 55 -8.97 3.87 15.83
CA GLY A 55 -10.20 3.41 15.19
C GLY A 55 -10.27 3.75 13.70
N ALA A 56 -9.19 4.25 13.10
CA ALA A 56 -9.14 4.50 11.66
C ALA A 56 -9.36 3.22 10.86
N ILE A 57 -10.00 3.34 9.71
CA ILE A 57 -10.22 2.21 8.79
C ILE A 57 -9.00 2.09 7.88
N VAL A 58 -8.47 0.87 7.75
CA VAL A 58 -7.35 0.60 6.85
C VAL A 58 -7.90 0.18 5.48
N ALA A 59 -7.69 1.02 4.48
CA ALA A 59 -8.06 0.73 3.10
C ALA A 59 -7.15 -0.35 2.48
N PRO A 60 -7.56 -0.92 1.34
CA PRO A 60 -6.69 -1.86 0.62
C PRO A 60 -5.35 -1.22 0.28
N THR A 61 -4.27 -1.96 0.50
CA THR A 61 -2.91 -1.47 0.25
C THR A 61 -2.66 -1.29 -1.25
N LEU A 62 -2.11 -0.16 -1.64
CA LEU A 62 -1.57 0.02 -2.98
C LEU A 62 -0.19 -0.63 -3.03
N THR A 63 -0.08 -1.71 -3.81
CA THR A 63 1.13 -2.52 -3.88
C THR A 63 1.99 -2.22 -5.12
N TYR A 64 1.54 -1.33 -5.98
CA TYR A 64 2.26 -0.93 -7.18
C TYR A 64 2.55 0.56 -7.13
N GLY A 65 3.83 0.92 -7.29
CA GLY A 65 4.28 2.29 -7.23
C GLY A 65 4.81 2.82 -8.56
N TYR A 66 5.30 4.04 -8.54
CA TYR A 66 5.93 4.67 -9.69
C TYR A 66 7.29 4.03 -9.95
N LYS A 67 7.74 4.13 -11.19
CA LYS A 67 9.01 3.54 -11.65
C LYS A 67 10.19 4.00 -10.82
N SER A 68 10.90 3.03 -10.24
CA SER A 68 12.18 3.29 -9.60
C SER A 68 13.26 3.54 -10.67
N LYS A 69 14.18 4.44 -10.37
CA LYS A 69 15.29 4.72 -11.28
C LYS A 69 16.38 3.66 -11.12
N PRO A 70 17.06 3.24 -12.20
CA PRO A 70 18.12 2.24 -12.12
C PRO A 70 19.24 2.60 -11.12
N LEU A 71 19.59 3.88 -11.01
CA LEU A 71 20.61 4.35 -10.08
C LEU A 71 20.20 4.30 -8.62
N SER A 72 18.90 4.17 -8.35
CA SER A 72 18.36 4.05 -6.99
C SER A 72 18.07 2.58 -6.60
N GLY A 73 18.54 1.63 -7.38
CA GLY A 73 18.37 0.22 -7.07
C GLY A 73 17.05 -0.39 -7.54
N GLY A 74 16.35 0.25 -8.45
CA GLY A 74 15.09 -0.25 -8.98
C GLY A 74 15.06 -0.27 -10.51
N GLY A 75 13.87 -0.36 -11.06
CA GLY A 75 13.63 -0.30 -12.48
C GLY A 75 13.64 -1.64 -13.19
N PRO A 76 13.56 -1.63 -14.53
CA PRO A 76 13.35 -2.86 -15.32
C PRO A 76 14.55 -3.82 -15.33
N LEU A 77 15.72 -3.39 -14.86
CA LEU A 77 16.91 -4.23 -14.77
C LEU A 77 16.83 -5.23 -13.63
N PHE A 78 15.95 -5.03 -12.67
CA PHE A 78 15.80 -5.91 -11.50
C PHE A 78 14.51 -6.72 -11.60
N LYS A 79 14.66 -8.03 -11.66
CA LYS A 79 13.51 -8.95 -11.76
C LYS A 79 12.64 -8.88 -10.50
N GLY A 80 11.35 -9.04 -10.70
CA GLY A 80 10.37 -8.99 -9.62
C GLY A 80 9.80 -7.60 -9.34
N THR A 81 10.39 -6.55 -9.87
CA THR A 81 9.86 -5.20 -9.76
C THR A 81 8.67 -5.01 -10.71
N ILE A 82 7.56 -4.51 -10.17
CA ILE A 82 6.35 -4.20 -10.95
C ILE A 82 6.06 -2.72 -10.78
N ASP A 83 6.12 -1.97 -11.87
CA ASP A 83 5.95 -0.52 -11.85
C ASP A 83 4.69 -0.06 -12.57
N LEU A 84 4.18 1.07 -12.15
CA LEU A 84 3.18 1.84 -12.90
C LEU A 84 3.85 3.09 -13.49
N ASN A 85 3.39 3.52 -14.67
CA ASN A 85 3.77 4.84 -15.15
C ASN A 85 3.04 5.93 -14.34
N GLY A 86 3.55 7.17 -14.41
CA GLY A 86 3.03 8.25 -13.57
C GLY A 86 1.55 8.55 -13.80
N LYS A 87 1.11 8.53 -15.05
CA LYS A 87 -0.30 8.81 -15.40
C LYS A 87 -1.23 7.74 -14.83
N THR A 88 -0.85 6.48 -14.93
CA THR A 88 -1.64 5.38 -14.37
C THR A 88 -1.76 5.49 -12.85
N LEU A 89 -0.66 5.78 -12.17
CA LEU A 89 -0.67 5.93 -10.72
C LEU A 89 -1.53 7.13 -10.28
N ILE A 90 -1.41 8.26 -10.97
CA ILE A 90 -2.24 9.43 -10.69
C ILE A 90 -3.72 9.10 -10.86
N ASN A 91 -4.08 8.43 -11.95
CA ASN A 91 -5.47 8.06 -12.21
C ASN A 91 -6.02 7.03 -11.22
N LEU A 92 -5.16 6.18 -10.69
CA LEU A 92 -5.55 5.19 -9.69
C LEU A 92 -5.86 5.84 -8.35
N VAL A 93 -5.08 6.83 -7.94
CA VAL A 93 -5.19 7.47 -6.62
C VAL A 93 -6.16 8.63 -6.63
N TYR A 94 -6.18 9.41 -7.71
CA TYR A 94 -7.01 10.60 -7.84
C TYR A 94 -8.46 10.25 -8.19
#